data_58ff2cddaa949a42e4ab69cb8d2a7bbc
#
_entry.id   58ff2cddaa949a42e4ab69cb8d2a7bbc
#
_cell.length_a   1.000
_cell.length_b   1.000
_cell.length_c   1.000
_cell.angle_alpha   90.00
_cell.angle_beta   90.00
_cell.angle_gamma   90.00
#
_symmetry.space_group_name_H-M   'P 1'
#
loop_
_entity.id
_entity.type
_entity.pdbx_description
1 polymer ?
#
loop_
_entity_poly.entity_id
_entity_poly.type
_entity_poly.pdbx_seq_one_letter_code
_entity_poly.pdbx_strand_id
1 'polypeptide(L)'
;MPSTYLDSAVFRDIFTTPAMRAVWSDENRVQKYLDFEAALARAQAKLKIIPQEACDEILKHCDAKEYDMTKLKEATERIGYPVLPVVQQLVKLCKDGLGEWSHWGATTQDITDTATVLQIKESLALIEKEIEAICDALAALAKKYRDTPMAGRSNLQQAVPITFGYKMATMLAAFERHRQRLNELKPRVLVGEFGGAAGTLSSLGKDGLRCQDELMKELKLGQPEISWHTVRDRIAEVGCFLGLITGSCGKIAFDVKLLMQTEVEEVQEPFHQGRGSSSTMPQKRNPISSVYITAQTAMVKQLVAALLEAMIEDHERATGPWEIEWIALPEIFMLTAGALAQTRFLVEGLHVNEQRMRDNIFITKGLIMSEAVMMGLGDKLGRNYAHDLVYDICRDVVKTGRPLIDLLEENPEIRKHADRKTLEKMVDPANYLGVAGEMVDRVLKMRGK
;
A
#
# COMPACT_ATOMS: atom_id res chain seq x y z
N MET A 1 -3.55 31.91 0.50
CA MET A 1 -4.40 31.05 -0.35
C MET A 1 -4.79 29.84 0.47
N PRO A 2 -6.02 29.32 0.38
CA PRO A 2 -6.36 28.06 1.00
C PRO A 2 -5.48 26.98 0.38
N SER A 3 -5.04 26.00 1.19
CA SER A 3 -4.20 24.90 0.75
C SER A 3 -4.77 23.58 1.20
N THR A 4 -4.66 22.55 0.36
CA THR A 4 -4.89 21.16 0.73
C THR A 4 -3.60 20.55 1.27
N TYR A 5 -3.64 19.32 1.78
CA TYR A 5 -2.42 18.63 2.23
C TYR A 5 -1.41 18.39 1.09
N LEU A 6 -1.86 18.43 -0.19
CA LEU A 6 -1.03 18.18 -1.36
C LEU A 6 -0.14 19.37 -1.71
N ASP A 7 -0.68 20.58 -1.63
CA ASP A 7 -0.02 21.84 -2.01
C ASP A 7 0.48 22.64 -0.80
N SER A 8 0.14 22.20 0.42
CA SER A 8 0.59 22.83 1.66
C SER A 8 2.09 22.72 1.85
N ALA A 9 2.78 23.86 1.97
CA ALA A 9 4.20 23.90 2.32
C ALA A 9 4.50 23.29 3.70
N VAL A 10 3.48 23.18 4.59
CA VAL A 10 3.63 22.67 5.97
C VAL A 10 3.33 21.18 6.06
N PHE A 11 2.32 20.70 5.33
CA PHE A 11 1.77 19.34 5.53
C PHE A 11 2.10 18.33 4.43
N ARG A 12 2.47 18.77 3.22
CA ARG A 12 2.65 17.88 2.07
C ARG A 12 3.65 16.73 2.30
N ASP A 13 4.75 17.00 3.01
CA ASP A 13 5.78 15.99 3.28
C ASP A 13 5.39 15.01 4.40
N ILE A 14 4.30 15.29 5.12
CA ILE A 14 3.71 14.39 6.11
C ILE A 14 2.87 13.31 5.41
N PHE A 15 2.08 13.71 4.40
CA PHE A 15 1.06 12.86 3.79
C PHE A 15 1.45 12.30 2.42
N THR A 16 2.53 12.82 1.82
CA THR A 16 3.02 12.39 0.51
C THR A 16 4.55 12.26 0.51
N THR A 17 5.12 11.86 -0.63
CA THR A 17 6.57 11.88 -0.84
C THR A 17 6.94 12.82 -1.99
N PRO A 18 8.12 13.48 -1.96
CA PRO A 18 8.57 14.32 -3.07
C PRO A 18 8.62 13.58 -4.41
N ALA A 19 9.06 12.31 -4.41
CA ALA A 19 9.15 11.51 -5.62
C ALA A 19 7.77 11.25 -6.24
N MET A 20 6.76 10.91 -5.43
CA MET A 20 5.40 10.67 -5.94
C MET A 20 4.75 11.97 -6.43
N ARG A 21 4.97 13.10 -5.74
CA ARG A 21 4.49 14.42 -6.23
C ARG A 21 5.10 14.79 -7.57
N ALA A 22 6.38 14.49 -7.79
CA ALA A 22 7.02 14.72 -9.08
C ALA A 22 6.37 13.93 -10.22
N VAL A 23 5.96 12.67 -9.97
CA VAL A 23 5.24 11.86 -10.96
C VAL A 23 3.90 12.51 -11.34
N TRP A 24 3.18 13.10 -10.37
CA TRP A 24 1.85 13.69 -10.60
C TRP A 24 1.88 15.22 -10.73
N SER A 25 3.05 15.81 -11.03
CA SER A 25 3.15 17.23 -11.33
C SER A 25 2.60 17.57 -12.72
N ASP A 26 2.21 18.81 -12.92
CA ASP A 26 1.72 19.27 -14.22
C ASP A 26 2.81 19.19 -15.30
N GLU A 27 4.07 19.46 -14.94
CA GLU A 27 5.20 19.36 -15.85
C GLU A 27 5.39 17.91 -16.34
N ASN A 28 5.33 16.93 -15.42
CA ASN A 28 5.43 15.53 -15.82
C ASN A 28 4.21 15.07 -16.62
N ARG A 29 3.02 15.54 -16.29
CA ARG A 29 1.80 15.24 -17.06
C ARG A 29 1.93 15.75 -18.50
N VAL A 30 2.35 16.98 -18.69
CA VAL A 30 2.59 17.56 -20.02
C VAL A 30 3.70 16.79 -20.75
N GLN A 31 4.77 16.41 -20.04
CA GLN A 31 5.80 15.54 -20.61
C GLN A 31 5.23 14.19 -21.10
N LYS A 32 4.31 13.57 -20.36
CA LYS A 32 3.68 12.32 -20.82
C LYS A 32 2.79 12.51 -22.04
N TYR A 33 2.12 13.65 -22.19
CA TYR A 33 1.41 13.99 -23.42
C TYR A 33 2.38 14.10 -24.59
N LEU A 34 3.53 14.73 -24.40
CA LEU A 34 4.57 14.87 -25.40
C LEU A 34 5.30 13.55 -25.71
N ASP A 35 5.49 12.70 -24.71
CA ASP A 35 6.03 11.35 -24.89
C ASP A 35 5.10 10.53 -25.81
N PHE A 36 3.77 10.68 -25.65
CA PHE A 36 2.78 10.06 -26.54
C PHE A 36 2.87 10.61 -27.95
N GLU A 37 2.87 11.93 -28.14
CA GLU A 37 2.96 12.57 -29.46
C GLU A 37 4.26 12.19 -30.19
N ALA A 38 5.38 12.15 -29.47
CA ALA A 38 6.66 11.71 -29.99
C ALA A 38 6.64 10.24 -30.45
N ALA A 39 6.04 9.37 -29.63
CA ALA A 39 5.90 7.95 -29.97
C ALA A 39 4.93 7.73 -31.14
N LEU A 40 3.82 8.48 -31.19
CA LEU A 40 2.87 8.45 -32.29
C LEU A 40 3.53 8.89 -33.59
N ALA A 41 4.27 10.00 -33.59
CA ALA A 41 4.99 10.49 -34.78
C ALA A 41 5.99 9.43 -35.30
N ARG A 42 6.77 8.78 -34.39
CA ARG A 42 7.69 7.70 -34.79
C ARG A 42 6.96 6.50 -35.38
N ALA A 43 5.89 6.06 -34.74
CA ALA A 43 5.09 4.92 -35.20
C ALA A 43 4.50 5.19 -36.61
N GLN A 44 3.96 6.39 -36.82
CA GLN A 44 3.33 6.79 -38.05
C GLN A 44 4.33 7.01 -39.19
N ALA A 45 5.48 7.62 -38.93
CA ALA A 45 6.54 7.78 -39.92
C ALA A 45 7.09 6.43 -40.38
N LYS A 46 7.34 5.49 -39.42
CA LYS A 46 7.74 4.11 -39.74
C LYS A 46 6.77 3.38 -40.66
N LEU A 47 5.47 3.66 -40.51
CA LEU A 47 4.39 3.11 -41.35
C LEU A 47 4.11 3.95 -42.59
N LYS A 48 4.81 5.05 -42.78
CA LYS A 48 4.62 6.01 -43.92
C LYS A 48 3.22 6.63 -43.92
N ILE A 49 2.62 6.82 -42.74
CA ILE A 49 1.35 7.54 -42.55
C ILE A 49 1.62 9.04 -42.56
N ILE A 50 2.72 9.48 -41.93
CA ILE A 50 3.22 10.85 -41.97
C ILE A 50 4.61 10.92 -42.63
N PRO A 51 5.04 12.07 -43.16
CA PRO A 51 6.40 12.25 -43.68
C PRO A 51 7.46 12.09 -42.56
N GLN A 52 8.63 11.53 -42.91
CA GLN A 52 9.74 11.39 -41.95
C GLN A 52 10.20 12.75 -41.45
N GLU A 53 10.27 13.75 -42.32
CA GLU A 53 10.65 15.14 -41.94
C GLU A 53 9.70 15.77 -40.92
N ALA A 54 8.40 15.44 -40.96
CA ALA A 54 7.45 15.89 -39.95
C ALA A 54 7.72 15.19 -38.59
N CYS A 55 7.97 13.91 -38.59
CA CYS A 55 8.38 13.17 -37.39
C CYS A 55 9.64 13.79 -36.79
N ASP A 56 10.69 14.02 -37.59
CA ASP A 56 11.96 14.57 -37.12
C ASP A 56 11.81 15.97 -36.54
N GLU A 57 10.91 16.78 -37.08
CA GLU A 57 10.62 18.12 -36.56
C GLU A 57 9.80 18.05 -35.25
N ILE A 58 8.75 17.26 -35.18
CA ILE A 58 7.91 17.06 -33.98
C ILE A 58 8.78 16.62 -32.80
N LEU A 59 9.67 15.66 -33.02
CA LEU A 59 10.53 15.12 -31.96
C LEU A 59 11.46 16.17 -31.32
N LYS A 60 11.82 17.24 -32.04
CA LYS A 60 12.67 18.32 -31.48
C LYS A 60 11.97 19.11 -30.39
N HIS A 61 10.65 19.13 -30.41
CA HIS A 61 9.82 19.97 -29.54
C HIS A 61 8.97 19.17 -28.53
N CYS A 62 9.33 17.91 -28.26
CA CYS A 62 8.66 17.08 -27.26
C CYS A 62 9.32 17.15 -25.87
N ASP A 63 9.79 18.32 -25.44
CA ASP A 63 10.26 18.62 -24.08
C ASP A 63 9.32 19.62 -23.41
N ALA A 64 8.70 19.25 -22.30
CA ALA A 64 7.74 20.08 -21.57
C ALA A 64 8.31 21.44 -21.14
N LYS A 65 9.64 21.57 -21.05
CA LYS A 65 10.30 22.85 -20.72
C LYS A 65 10.14 23.93 -21.78
N GLU A 66 9.82 23.56 -23.01
CA GLU A 66 9.56 24.50 -24.10
C GLU A 66 8.15 25.11 -24.04
N TYR A 67 7.28 24.61 -23.14
CA TYR A 67 5.87 24.98 -23.11
C TYR A 67 5.54 26.02 -22.05
N ASP A 68 4.69 26.95 -22.44
CA ASP A 68 4.16 28.01 -21.57
C ASP A 68 2.99 27.48 -20.75
N MET A 69 3.28 27.04 -19.52
CA MET A 69 2.30 26.45 -18.61
C MET A 69 1.16 27.41 -18.25
N THR A 70 1.43 28.74 -18.22
CA THR A 70 0.38 29.72 -17.95
C THR A 70 -0.64 29.78 -19.10
N LYS A 71 -0.16 29.79 -20.34
CA LYS A 71 -1.05 29.73 -21.51
C LYS A 71 -1.78 28.38 -21.64
N LEU A 72 -1.11 27.30 -21.26
CA LEU A 72 -1.77 25.97 -21.20
C LEU A 72 -2.94 25.99 -20.22
N LYS A 73 -2.74 26.54 -19.01
CA LYS A 73 -3.80 26.70 -18.00
C LYS A 73 -4.98 27.51 -18.54
N GLU A 74 -4.72 28.71 -19.05
CA GLU A 74 -5.76 29.60 -19.58
C GLU A 74 -6.56 28.98 -20.73
N ALA A 75 -5.87 28.26 -21.61
CA ALA A 75 -6.51 27.57 -22.74
C ALA A 75 -7.29 26.36 -22.29
N THR A 76 -6.77 25.59 -21.30
CA THR A 76 -7.46 24.43 -20.71
C THR A 76 -8.76 24.84 -20.02
N GLU A 77 -8.73 25.93 -19.24
CA GLU A 77 -9.94 26.47 -18.58
C GLU A 77 -11.03 26.89 -19.58
N ARG A 78 -10.62 27.41 -20.71
CA ARG A 78 -11.53 27.86 -21.79
C ARG A 78 -12.10 26.68 -22.60
N ILE A 79 -11.27 25.65 -22.88
CA ILE A 79 -11.62 24.52 -23.76
C ILE A 79 -12.26 23.39 -22.94
N GLY A 80 -11.86 23.23 -21.67
CA GLY A 80 -12.29 22.15 -20.78
C GLY A 80 -11.35 20.94 -20.75
N TYR A 81 -10.38 20.84 -21.69
CA TYR A 81 -9.46 19.71 -21.83
C TYR A 81 -8.03 20.13 -22.10
N PRO A 82 -7.01 19.45 -21.52
CA PRO A 82 -5.62 19.94 -21.53
C PRO A 82 -4.83 19.60 -22.80
N VAL A 83 -5.22 18.59 -23.59
CA VAL A 83 -4.40 18.07 -24.69
C VAL A 83 -4.35 18.99 -25.88
N LEU A 84 -5.49 19.53 -26.32
CA LEU A 84 -5.53 20.44 -27.48
C LEU A 84 -4.62 21.66 -27.31
N PRO A 85 -4.57 22.33 -26.14
CA PRO A 85 -3.61 23.42 -25.89
C PRO A 85 -2.14 23.00 -26.03
N VAL A 86 -1.79 21.77 -25.59
CA VAL A 86 -0.43 21.23 -25.76
C VAL A 86 -0.11 21.03 -27.22
N VAL A 87 -1.00 20.36 -27.96
CA VAL A 87 -0.83 20.13 -29.42
C VAL A 87 -0.72 21.46 -30.17
N GLN A 88 -1.53 22.47 -29.84
CA GLN A 88 -1.44 23.79 -30.44
C GLN A 88 -0.10 24.50 -30.22
N GLN A 89 0.52 24.34 -29.06
CA GLN A 89 1.86 24.84 -28.83
C GLN A 89 2.91 24.04 -29.61
N LEU A 90 2.81 22.70 -29.64
CA LEU A 90 3.68 21.83 -30.44
C LEU A 90 3.68 22.23 -31.91
N VAL A 91 2.50 22.41 -32.50
CA VAL A 91 2.34 22.85 -33.91
C VAL A 91 3.03 24.19 -34.17
N LYS A 92 2.92 25.14 -33.24
CA LYS A 92 3.54 26.46 -33.36
C LYS A 92 5.05 26.47 -33.23
N LEU A 93 5.62 25.53 -32.50
CA LEU A 93 7.06 25.34 -32.32
C LEU A 93 7.71 24.76 -33.57
N CYS A 94 6.99 23.86 -34.26
CA CYS A 94 7.47 23.22 -35.48
C CYS A 94 7.52 24.21 -36.66
N LYS A 95 8.52 24.05 -37.53
CA LYS A 95 8.76 24.87 -38.70
C LYS A 95 8.06 24.33 -39.94
N ASP A 96 7.94 25.15 -40.94
CA ASP A 96 7.51 24.81 -42.32
C ASP A 96 6.17 24.06 -42.40
N GLY A 97 5.27 24.26 -41.41
CA GLY A 97 3.99 23.56 -41.34
C GLY A 97 4.08 22.09 -40.97
N LEU A 98 5.27 21.58 -40.62
CA LEU A 98 5.48 20.18 -40.29
C LEU A 98 4.77 19.75 -38.99
N GLY A 99 4.48 20.70 -38.10
CA GLY A 99 3.70 20.44 -36.88
C GLY A 99 2.24 20.03 -37.14
N GLU A 100 1.66 20.32 -38.31
CA GLU A 100 0.30 19.94 -38.65
C GLU A 100 0.11 18.42 -38.74
N TRP A 101 1.19 17.65 -38.77
CA TRP A 101 1.17 16.18 -38.69
C TRP A 101 1.14 15.65 -37.26
N SER A 102 1.20 16.50 -36.23
CA SER A 102 1.03 16.10 -34.84
C SER A 102 -0.40 15.63 -34.59
N HIS A 103 -0.59 14.75 -33.61
CA HIS A 103 -1.92 14.28 -33.17
C HIS A 103 -2.74 13.58 -34.28
N TRP A 104 -2.10 13.08 -35.32
CA TRP A 104 -2.77 12.54 -36.49
C TRP A 104 -3.54 11.26 -36.15
N GLY A 105 -4.87 11.34 -36.23
CA GLY A 105 -5.78 10.21 -35.94
C GLY A 105 -6.06 9.96 -34.47
N ALA A 106 -5.42 10.69 -33.56
CA ALA A 106 -5.65 10.59 -32.12
C ALA A 106 -6.83 11.45 -31.63
N THR A 107 -7.26 11.18 -30.42
CA THR A 107 -8.21 12.01 -29.69
C THR A 107 -7.65 12.38 -28.32
N THR A 108 -8.18 13.43 -27.68
CA THR A 108 -7.79 13.89 -26.34
C THR A 108 -7.67 12.73 -25.35
N GLN A 109 -8.61 11.83 -25.33
CA GLN A 109 -8.64 10.73 -24.36
C GLN A 109 -7.54 9.68 -24.59
N ASP A 110 -7.17 9.38 -25.85
CA ASP A 110 -6.04 8.50 -26.15
C ASP A 110 -4.76 8.96 -25.43
N ILE A 111 -4.51 10.26 -25.47
CA ILE A 111 -3.32 10.85 -24.87
C ILE A 111 -3.44 10.96 -23.38
N THR A 112 -4.57 11.42 -22.88
CA THR A 112 -4.79 11.58 -21.43
C THR A 112 -4.73 10.24 -20.70
N ASP A 113 -5.40 9.21 -21.24
CA ASP A 113 -5.41 7.89 -20.63
C ASP A 113 -4.03 7.22 -20.71
N THR A 114 -3.36 7.27 -21.89
CA THR A 114 -2.03 6.69 -22.03
C THR A 114 -0.99 7.41 -21.17
N ALA A 115 -1.05 8.75 -21.08
CA ALA A 115 -0.20 9.51 -20.16
C ALA A 115 -0.45 9.13 -18.69
N THR A 116 -1.71 8.94 -18.32
CA THR A 116 -2.08 8.43 -16.98
C THR A 116 -1.48 7.04 -16.73
N VAL A 117 -1.53 6.14 -17.71
CA VAL A 117 -0.89 4.81 -17.60
C VAL A 117 0.63 4.93 -17.45
N LEU A 118 1.28 5.87 -18.14
CA LEU A 118 2.72 6.14 -17.97
C LEU A 118 3.03 6.66 -16.55
N GLN A 119 2.20 7.56 -16.01
CA GLN A 119 2.34 8.02 -14.61
C GLN A 119 2.06 6.89 -13.61
N ILE A 120 1.08 6.02 -13.86
CA ILE A 120 0.84 4.80 -13.07
C ILE A 120 2.09 3.90 -13.09
N LYS A 121 2.72 3.69 -14.25
CA LYS A 121 3.94 2.88 -14.38
C LYS A 121 5.09 3.42 -13.52
N GLU A 122 5.33 4.72 -13.54
CA GLU A 122 6.32 5.38 -12.69
C GLU A 122 5.96 5.26 -11.21
N SER A 123 4.70 5.47 -10.86
CA SER A 123 4.18 5.36 -9.49
C SER A 123 4.31 3.96 -8.93
N LEU A 124 3.94 2.93 -9.71
CA LEU A 124 4.05 1.53 -9.28
C LEU A 124 5.50 1.11 -9.08
N ALA A 125 6.46 1.67 -9.83
CA ALA A 125 7.88 1.43 -9.61
C ALA A 125 8.38 2.02 -8.26
N LEU A 126 7.85 3.17 -7.84
CA LEU A 126 8.14 3.73 -6.52
C LEU A 126 7.51 2.89 -5.40
N ILE A 127 6.26 2.46 -5.57
CA ILE A 127 5.55 1.61 -4.62
C ILE A 127 6.25 0.25 -4.46
N GLU A 128 6.72 -0.34 -5.55
CA GLU A 128 7.47 -1.61 -5.52
C GLU A 128 8.70 -1.52 -4.61
N LYS A 129 9.47 -0.44 -4.72
CA LYS A 129 10.64 -0.20 -3.85
C LYS A 129 10.27 -0.12 -2.37
N GLU A 130 9.16 0.55 -2.05
CA GLU A 130 8.69 0.66 -0.67
C GLU A 130 8.19 -0.70 -0.14
N ILE A 131 7.46 -1.48 -0.95
CA ILE A 131 7.02 -2.84 -0.58
C ILE A 131 8.23 -3.73 -0.28
N GLU A 132 9.26 -3.71 -1.13
CA GLU A 132 10.48 -4.50 -0.93
C GLU A 132 11.19 -4.11 0.37
N ALA A 133 11.37 -2.82 0.64
CA ALA A 133 12.00 -2.34 1.87
C ALA A 133 11.20 -2.72 3.14
N ILE A 134 9.87 -2.62 3.09
CA ILE A 134 8.99 -3.05 4.20
C ILE A 134 9.10 -4.56 4.41
N CYS A 135 9.11 -5.37 3.35
CA CYS A 135 9.30 -6.81 3.45
C CYS A 135 10.64 -7.16 4.10
N ASP A 136 11.74 -6.48 3.71
CA ASP A 136 13.05 -6.71 4.30
C ASP A 136 13.08 -6.36 5.79
N ALA A 137 12.51 -5.23 6.17
CA ALA A 137 12.42 -4.81 7.58
C ALA A 137 11.57 -5.77 8.43
N LEU A 138 10.39 -6.18 7.93
CA LEU A 138 9.53 -7.15 8.61
C LEU A 138 10.20 -8.52 8.72
N ALA A 139 10.93 -8.96 7.69
CA ALA A 139 11.69 -10.21 7.72
C ALA A 139 12.82 -10.16 8.77
N ALA A 140 13.51 -9.04 8.88
CA ALA A 140 14.54 -8.84 9.90
C ALA A 140 13.95 -8.90 11.31
N LEU A 141 12.82 -8.22 11.56
CA LEU A 141 12.11 -8.28 12.83
C LEU A 141 11.59 -9.69 13.16
N ALA A 142 10.97 -10.35 12.18
CA ALA A 142 10.45 -11.72 12.34
C ALA A 142 11.57 -12.70 12.71
N LYS A 143 12.72 -12.60 12.05
CA LYS A 143 13.91 -13.43 12.33
C LYS A 143 14.50 -13.13 13.69
N LYS A 144 14.72 -11.84 14.01
CA LYS A 144 15.36 -11.40 15.27
C LYS A 144 14.56 -11.85 16.50
N TYR A 145 13.24 -11.73 16.44
CA TYR A 145 12.35 -11.99 17.57
C TYR A 145 11.56 -13.30 17.40
N ARG A 146 12.11 -14.23 16.63
CA ARG A 146 11.48 -15.52 16.29
C ARG A 146 10.92 -16.25 17.51
N ASP A 147 11.68 -16.25 18.59
CA ASP A 147 11.39 -17.02 19.80
C ASP A 147 11.09 -16.09 21.00
N THR A 148 10.93 -14.78 20.82
CA THR A 148 10.61 -13.83 21.89
C THR A 148 9.13 -13.94 22.27
N PRO A 149 8.80 -14.45 23.48
CA PRO A 149 7.42 -14.64 23.89
C PRO A 149 6.73 -13.32 24.19
N MET A 150 5.46 -13.23 23.83
CA MET A 150 4.56 -12.14 24.18
C MET A 150 3.14 -12.65 24.38
N ALA A 151 2.29 -11.87 25.02
CA ALA A 151 0.87 -12.19 25.12
C ALA A 151 0.19 -12.06 23.73
N GLY A 152 -0.37 -13.17 23.23
CA GLY A 152 -1.35 -13.12 22.15
C GLY A 152 -2.65 -12.52 22.69
N ARG A 153 -3.32 -11.69 21.87
CA ARG A 153 -4.56 -11.00 22.28
C ARG A 153 -5.69 -11.28 21.30
N SER A 154 -6.82 -11.71 21.84
CA SER A 154 -8.08 -11.90 21.13
C SER A 154 -9.13 -10.98 21.76
N ASN A 155 -9.85 -10.19 20.96
CA ASN A 155 -10.81 -9.19 21.46
C ASN A 155 -10.19 -8.26 22.52
N LEU A 156 -8.92 -7.87 22.34
CA LEU A 156 -8.10 -7.07 23.26
C LEU A 156 -7.81 -7.72 24.62
N GLN A 157 -8.20 -8.99 24.82
CA GLN A 157 -7.89 -9.75 26.01
C GLN A 157 -6.69 -10.67 25.75
N GLN A 158 -5.90 -10.96 26.79
CA GLN A 158 -4.85 -11.98 26.69
C GLN A 158 -5.51 -13.35 26.45
N ALA A 159 -5.01 -14.06 25.44
CA ALA A 159 -5.48 -15.39 25.06
C ALA A 159 -4.45 -16.46 25.47
N VAL A 160 -3.46 -16.69 24.64
CA VAL A 160 -2.34 -17.62 24.87
C VAL A 160 -1.03 -16.94 24.45
N PRO A 161 0.14 -17.42 24.92
CA PRO A 161 1.42 -16.89 24.45
C PRO A 161 1.62 -17.09 22.93
N ILE A 162 2.24 -16.12 22.30
CA ILE A 162 2.76 -16.17 20.93
C ILE A 162 4.20 -15.66 20.94
N THR A 163 4.86 -15.57 19.77
CA THR A 163 6.11 -14.83 19.67
C THR A 163 5.93 -13.49 18.93
N PHE A 164 6.76 -12.51 19.25
CA PHE A 164 6.78 -11.25 18.51
C PHE A 164 7.21 -11.48 17.05
N GLY A 165 8.15 -12.42 16.82
CA GLY A 165 8.52 -12.83 15.47
C GLY A 165 7.35 -13.38 14.67
N TYR A 166 6.48 -14.18 15.30
CA TYR A 166 5.24 -14.69 14.66
C TYR A 166 4.32 -13.52 14.26
N LYS A 167 4.13 -12.53 15.14
CA LYS A 167 3.34 -11.33 14.84
C LYS A 167 3.92 -10.58 13.63
N MET A 168 5.23 -10.40 13.54
CA MET A 168 5.88 -9.75 12.40
C MET A 168 5.79 -10.60 11.12
N ALA A 169 5.92 -11.92 11.23
CA ALA A 169 5.79 -12.82 10.09
C ALA A 169 4.37 -12.80 9.48
N THR A 170 3.32 -12.63 10.28
CA THR A 170 1.95 -12.50 9.75
C THR A 170 1.80 -11.25 8.87
N MET A 171 2.44 -10.14 9.25
CA MET A 171 2.46 -8.89 8.47
C MET A 171 3.33 -9.04 7.22
N LEU A 172 4.51 -9.66 7.34
CA LEU A 172 5.38 -9.98 6.21
C LEU A 172 4.64 -10.80 5.15
N ALA A 173 3.92 -11.85 5.55
CA ALA A 173 3.16 -12.69 4.62
C ALA A 173 2.09 -11.91 3.84
N ALA A 174 1.52 -10.86 4.42
CA ALA A 174 0.60 -9.97 3.72
C ALA A 174 1.34 -9.11 2.66
N PHE A 175 2.49 -8.54 3.00
CA PHE A 175 3.29 -7.74 2.08
C PHE A 175 3.90 -8.57 0.94
N GLU A 176 4.32 -9.82 1.20
CA GLU A 176 4.74 -10.74 0.13
C GLU A 176 3.60 -11.01 -0.87
N ARG A 177 2.36 -11.14 -0.40
CA ARG A 177 1.20 -11.23 -1.30
C ARG A 177 0.94 -9.92 -2.07
N HIS A 178 1.26 -8.74 -1.50
CA HIS A 178 1.17 -7.48 -2.25
C HIS A 178 2.24 -7.39 -3.34
N ARG A 179 3.46 -7.86 -3.07
CA ARG A 179 4.51 -7.99 -4.09
C ARG A 179 4.06 -8.87 -5.26
N GLN A 180 3.47 -10.02 -4.95
CA GLN A 180 2.92 -10.91 -5.97
C GLN A 180 1.79 -10.24 -6.76
N ARG A 181 0.80 -9.64 -6.07
CA ARG A 181 -0.30 -8.91 -6.73
C ARG A 181 0.20 -7.81 -7.64
N LEU A 182 1.23 -7.07 -7.24
CA LEU A 182 1.80 -6.01 -8.08
C LEU A 182 2.36 -6.58 -9.39
N ASN A 183 3.06 -7.70 -9.33
CA ASN A 183 3.59 -8.35 -10.53
C ASN A 183 2.48 -8.88 -11.44
N GLU A 184 1.41 -9.43 -10.87
CA GLU A 184 0.23 -9.92 -11.59
C GLU A 184 -0.63 -8.78 -12.15
N LEU A 185 -0.64 -7.62 -11.48
CA LEU A 185 -1.38 -6.42 -11.87
C LEU A 185 -0.78 -5.74 -13.11
N LYS A 186 0.54 -5.54 -13.12
CA LYS A 186 1.26 -4.78 -14.15
C LYS A 186 0.87 -5.12 -15.59
N PRO A 187 0.78 -6.39 -16.01
CA PRO A 187 0.41 -6.74 -17.39
C PRO A 187 -1.02 -6.31 -17.78
N ARG A 188 -1.95 -6.25 -16.83
CA ARG A 188 -3.34 -5.89 -17.10
C ARG A 188 -3.56 -4.38 -17.16
N VAL A 189 -2.81 -3.61 -16.33
CA VAL A 189 -3.06 -2.17 -16.15
C VAL A 189 -2.07 -1.28 -16.91
N LEU A 190 -0.88 -1.78 -17.26
CA LEU A 190 0.10 -1.03 -18.03
C LEU A 190 -0.14 -1.21 -19.54
N VAL A 191 -1.34 -0.89 -19.97
CA VAL A 191 -1.84 -1.00 -21.35
C VAL A 191 -2.23 0.40 -21.81
N GLY A 192 -1.71 0.83 -22.95
CA GLY A 192 -2.04 2.14 -23.50
C GLY A 192 -3.41 2.20 -24.19
N GLU A 193 -3.88 3.40 -24.46
CA GLU A 193 -5.09 3.66 -25.23
C GLU A 193 -4.75 4.36 -26.55
N PHE A 194 -5.31 3.89 -27.63
CA PHE A 194 -5.29 4.57 -28.92
C PHE A 194 -6.45 4.07 -29.77
N GLY A 195 -7.55 4.79 -29.78
CA GLY A 195 -8.79 4.40 -30.45
C GLY A 195 -9.35 5.47 -31.40
N GLY A 196 -8.86 6.69 -31.32
CA GLY A 196 -9.39 7.83 -32.06
C GLY A 196 -10.77 8.29 -31.54
N ALA A 197 -11.53 8.99 -32.35
CA ALA A 197 -12.72 9.73 -31.91
C ALA A 197 -13.79 8.88 -31.18
N ALA A 198 -14.00 7.64 -31.57
CA ALA A 198 -14.98 6.72 -30.98
C ALA A 198 -14.47 5.28 -30.87
N GLY A 199 -13.16 5.08 -30.73
CA GLY A 199 -12.56 3.79 -30.47
C GLY A 199 -12.27 2.91 -31.69
N THR A 200 -12.54 3.38 -32.89
CA THR A 200 -12.49 2.55 -34.10
C THR A 200 -11.31 2.85 -35.03
N LEU A 201 -10.46 3.82 -34.70
CA LEU A 201 -9.33 4.31 -35.51
C LEU A 201 -9.74 4.60 -36.99
N SER A 202 -10.97 5.05 -37.19
CA SER A 202 -11.56 5.23 -38.51
C SER A 202 -10.78 6.16 -39.44
N SER A 203 -10.09 7.17 -38.89
CA SER A 203 -9.23 8.10 -39.63
C SER A 203 -7.95 7.46 -40.19
N LEU A 204 -7.53 6.34 -39.62
CA LEU A 204 -6.35 5.57 -40.06
C LEU A 204 -6.72 4.36 -40.91
N GLY A 205 -7.99 4.00 -40.99
CA GLY A 205 -8.49 2.89 -41.79
C GLY A 205 -7.73 1.58 -41.52
N LYS A 206 -7.26 0.93 -42.57
CA LYS A 206 -6.54 -0.36 -42.51
C LYS A 206 -5.21 -0.32 -41.76
N ASP A 207 -4.64 0.85 -41.59
CA ASP A 207 -3.36 1.01 -40.86
C ASP A 207 -3.55 1.27 -39.36
N GLY A 208 -4.78 1.42 -38.88
CA GLY A 208 -5.11 1.75 -37.51
C GLY A 208 -4.48 0.81 -36.48
N LEU A 209 -4.75 -0.51 -36.60
CA LEU A 209 -4.19 -1.48 -35.63
C LEU A 209 -2.66 -1.59 -35.72
N ARG A 210 -2.08 -1.48 -36.93
CA ARG A 210 -0.62 -1.48 -37.10
C ARG A 210 0.02 -0.25 -36.41
N CYS A 211 -0.63 0.91 -36.51
CA CYS A 211 -0.21 2.12 -35.88
C CYS A 211 -0.30 2.00 -34.35
N GLN A 212 -1.40 1.45 -33.82
CA GLN A 212 -1.59 1.17 -32.40
C GLN A 212 -0.48 0.24 -31.87
N ASP A 213 -0.17 -0.86 -32.58
CA ASP A 213 0.88 -1.81 -32.20
C ASP A 213 2.26 -1.14 -32.12
N GLU A 214 2.64 -0.34 -33.11
CA GLU A 214 3.92 0.36 -33.10
C GLU A 214 3.98 1.44 -32.02
N LEU A 215 2.90 2.18 -31.80
CA LEU A 215 2.81 3.17 -30.72
C LEU A 215 3.02 2.52 -29.34
N MET A 216 2.35 1.39 -29.06
CA MET A 216 2.50 0.70 -27.77
C MET A 216 3.93 0.15 -27.58
N LYS A 217 4.59 -0.32 -28.64
CA LYS A 217 6.01 -0.72 -28.59
C LYS A 217 6.93 0.46 -28.25
N GLU A 218 6.72 1.62 -28.88
CA GLU A 218 7.49 2.85 -28.59
C GLU A 218 7.35 3.28 -27.13
N LEU A 219 6.13 3.22 -26.57
CA LEU A 219 5.84 3.58 -25.18
C LEU A 219 6.20 2.48 -24.17
N LYS A 220 6.55 1.28 -24.64
CA LYS A 220 6.78 0.09 -23.80
C LYS A 220 5.59 -0.18 -22.88
N LEU A 221 4.39 -0.14 -23.45
CA LEU A 221 3.12 -0.50 -22.84
C LEU A 221 2.53 -1.75 -23.49
N GLY A 222 1.61 -2.39 -22.81
CA GLY A 222 0.79 -3.46 -23.36
C GLY A 222 -0.15 -2.94 -24.44
N GLN A 223 -0.49 -3.81 -25.37
CA GLN A 223 -1.48 -3.52 -26.42
C GLN A 223 -2.88 -3.75 -25.87
N PRO A 224 -3.83 -2.82 -26.11
CA PRO A 224 -5.22 -3.06 -25.79
C PRO A 224 -5.85 -4.07 -26.75
N GLU A 225 -6.72 -4.91 -26.24
CA GLU A 225 -7.51 -5.86 -27.04
C GLU A 225 -8.55 -5.12 -27.91
N ILE A 226 -9.03 -4.00 -27.39
CA ILE A 226 -9.98 -3.06 -27.99
C ILE A 226 -9.82 -1.71 -27.29
N SER A 227 -10.33 -0.63 -27.88
CA SER A 227 -10.40 0.67 -27.19
C SER A 227 -11.13 0.55 -25.84
N TRP A 228 -10.55 1.15 -24.81
CA TRP A 228 -11.08 1.10 -23.45
C TRP A 228 -11.46 2.47 -22.87
N HIS A 229 -11.79 3.43 -23.74
CA HIS A 229 -12.19 4.80 -23.34
C HIS A 229 -13.24 4.81 -22.25
N THR A 230 -14.22 3.89 -22.26
CA THR A 230 -15.32 3.80 -21.30
C THR A 230 -15.34 2.48 -20.51
N VAL A 231 -14.30 1.66 -20.62
CA VAL A 231 -14.15 0.40 -19.87
C VAL A 231 -13.01 0.58 -18.87
N ARG A 232 -13.33 1.06 -17.66
CA ARG A 232 -12.37 1.64 -16.71
C ARG A 232 -11.89 0.67 -15.62
N ASP A 233 -12.16 -0.61 -15.75
CA ASP A 233 -11.79 -1.65 -14.79
C ASP A 233 -10.27 -1.68 -14.52
N ARG A 234 -9.42 -1.38 -15.49
CA ARG A 234 -7.96 -1.30 -15.34
C ARG A 234 -7.55 -0.22 -14.32
N ILE A 235 -8.16 0.95 -14.39
CA ILE A 235 -7.91 2.05 -13.47
C ILE A 235 -8.46 1.75 -12.07
N ALA A 236 -9.67 1.21 -12.00
CA ALA A 236 -10.29 0.78 -10.75
C ALA A 236 -9.49 -0.35 -10.07
N GLU A 237 -8.92 -1.31 -10.85
CA GLU A 237 -8.06 -2.38 -10.32
C GLU A 237 -6.79 -1.80 -9.64
N VAL A 238 -6.18 -0.77 -10.23
CA VAL A 238 -5.06 -0.04 -9.61
C VAL A 238 -5.50 0.55 -8.26
N GLY A 239 -6.63 1.24 -8.22
CA GLY A 239 -7.18 1.80 -6.99
C GLY A 239 -7.43 0.74 -5.92
N CYS A 240 -8.07 -0.37 -6.27
CA CYS A 240 -8.32 -1.50 -5.37
C CYS A 240 -7.02 -2.09 -4.81
N PHE A 241 -5.99 -2.26 -5.64
CA PHE A 241 -4.68 -2.72 -5.20
C PHE A 241 -4.05 -1.77 -4.17
N LEU A 242 -4.09 -0.45 -4.41
CA LEU A 242 -3.59 0.56 -3.48
C LEU A 242 -4.38 0.57 -2.15
N GLY A 243 -5.68 0.34 -2.23
CA GLY A 243 -6.54 0.15 -1.05
C GLY A 243 -6.16 -1.06 -0.20
N LEU A 244 -5.82 -2.19 -0.82
CA LEU A 244 -5.35 -3.40 -0.12
C LEU A 244 -4.02 -3.16 0.58
N ILE A 245 -3.05 -2.51 -0.08
CA ILE A 245 -1.75 -2.19 0.50
C ILE A 245 -1.90 -1.28 1.71
N THR A 246 -2.60 -0.16 1.54
CA THR A 246 -2.78 0.80 2.63
C THR A 246 -3.57 0.20 3.79
N GLY A 247 -4.52 -0.72 3.51
CA GLY A 247 -5.19 -1.51 4.53
C GLY A 247 -4.20 -2.32 5.40
N SER A 248 -3.18 -2.91 4.77
CA SER A 248 -2.12 -3.63 5.50
C SER A 248 -1.20 -2.69 6.28
N CYS A 249 -0.86 -1.51 5.73
CA CYS A 249 -0.17 -0.45 6.48
C CYS A 249 -0.97 -0.03 7.71
N GLY A 250 -2.28 0.18 7.55
CA GLY A 250 -3.20 0.51 8.63
C GLY A 250 -3.27 -0.55 9.73
N LYS A 251 -3.18 -1.84 9.36
CA LYS A 251 -3.12 -2.95 10.35
C LYS A 251 -1.85 -2.87 11.19
N ILE A 252 -0.69 -2.65 10.57
CA ILE A 252 0.58 -2.47 11.30
C ILE A 252 0.47 -1.28 12.26
N ALA A 253 0.04 -0.13 11.76
CA ALA A 253 -0.11 1.09 12.54
C ALA A 253 -1.08 0.91 13.71
N PHE A 254 -2.18 0.19 13.52
CA PHE A 254 -3.15 -0.06 14.57
C PHE A 254 -2.56 -0.93 15.70
N ASP A 255 -1.86 -2.02 15.35
CA ASP A 255 -1.20 -2.87 16.34
C ASP A 255 -0.11 -2.08 17.10
N VAL A 256 0.71 -1.31 16.40
CA VAL A 256 1.76 -0.50 17.05
C VAL A 256 1.16 0.51 18.02
N LYS A 257 0.07 1.22 17.67
CA LYS A 257 -0.61 2.13 18.61
C LYS A 257 -1.07 1.42 19.88
N LEU A 258 -1.64 0.23 19.76
CA LEU A 258 -2.09 -0.55 20.91
C LEU A 258 -0.92 -1.04 21.77
N LEU A 259 0.18 -1.47 21.14
CA LEU A 259 1.37 -1.95 21.83
C LEU A 259 2.20 -0.81 22.46
N MET A 260 2.01 0.44 22.01
CA MET A 260 2.65 1.64 22.57
C MET A 260 1.89 2.28 23.73
N GLN A 261 0.66 1.84 24.03
CA GLN A 261 -0.08 2.37 25.19
C GLN A 261 0.78 2.26 26.44
N THR A 262 0.72 3.27 27.32
CA THR A 262 1.55 3.34 28.53
C THR A 262 1.45 2.07 29.39
N GLU A 263 0.25 1.50 29.48
CA GLU A 263 -0.03 0.29 30.26
C GLU A 263 0.52 -0.98 29.59
N VAL A 264 0.73 -0.97 28.26
CA VAL A 264 1.24 -2.09 27.46
C VAL A 264 2.73 -1.98 27.23
N GLU A 265 3.20 -0.92 26.61
CA GLU A 265 4.61 -0.52 26.41
C GLU A 265 5.53 -1.62 25.85
N GLU A 266 4.99 -2.47 24.97
CA GLU A 266 5.73 -3.59 24.36
C GLU A 266 6.58 -3.18 23.17
N VAL A 267 6.22 -2.06 22.49
CA VAL A 267 6.99 -1.45 21.41
C VAL A 267 6.95 0.07 21.49
N GLN A 268 7.87 0.72 20.79
CA GLN A 268 7.85 2.17 20.57
C GLN A 268 8.25 2.49 19.13
N GLU A 269 7.61 3.51 18.53
CA GLU A 269 8.04 4.05 17.25
C GLU A 269 9.46 4.61 17.30
N PRO A 270 10.18 4.66 16.16
CA PRO A 270 11.48 5.30 16.09
C PRO A 270 11.40 6.73 16.60
N PHE A 271 12.29 7.05 17.53
CA PHE A 271 12.37 8.36 18.16
C PHE A 271 13.60 9.12 17.69
N HIS A 272 13.43 10.38 17.33
CA HIS A 272 14.50 11.36 17.27
C HIS A 272 14.03 12.63 17.97
N GLN A 273 14.96 13.48 18.38
CA GLN A 273 14.65 14.69 19.13
C GLN A 273 13.55 15.54 18.44
N GLY A 274 12.50 15.83 19.19
CA GLY A 274 11.35 16.61 18.71
C GLY A 274 10.22 15.80 18.05
N ARG A 275 10.46 14.56 17.58
CA ARG A 275 9.41 13.77 16.96
C ARG A 275 8.40 13.25 17.99
N GLY A 276 7.11 13.49 17.73
CA GLY A 276 6.02 13.02 18.60
C GLY A 276 5.96 13.73 19.96
N SER A 277 6.74 14.79 20.15
CA SER A 277 6.76 15.54 21.40
C SER A 277 5.42 16.19 21.71
N SER A 278 5.06 16.19 22.98
CA SER A 278 3.93 16.98 23.49
C SER A 278 4.38 18.42 23.78
N SER A 279 3.53 19.39 23.47
CA SER A 279 3.77 20.81 23.80
C SER A 279 3.70 21.10 25.29
N THR A 280 3.08 20.22 26.08
CA THR A 280 2.81 20.44 27.50
C THR A 280 3.35 19.34 28.41
N MET A 281 3.60 18.14 27.89
CA MET A 281 4.00 16.95 28.67
C MET A 281 5.34 16.42 28.16
N PRO A 282 6.48 16.74 28.79
CA PRO A 282 7.82 16.41 28.29
C PRO A 282 8.07 14.90 28.08
N GLN A 283 7.45 14.06 28.91
CA GLN A 283 7.62 12.61 28.88
C GLN A 283 6.76 11.91 27.78
N LYS A 284 5.75 12.60 27.21
CA LYS A 284 4.79 11.99 26.30
C LYS A 284 5.40 11.79 24.90
N ARG A 285 5.37 10.56 24.43
CA ARG A 285 5.79 10.16 23.07
C ARG A 285 4.59 9.68 22.29
N ASN A 286 4.18 10.45 21.27
CA ASN A 286 3.02 10.13 20.47
C ASN A 286 3.40 9.18 19.30
N PRO A 287 2.53 8.23 18.93
CA PRO A 287 2.74 7.32 17.80
C PRO A 287 2.43 8.01 16.46
N ILE A 288 3.27 8.97 16.06
CA ILE A 288 3.00 9.90 14.96
C ILE A 288 2.92 9.21 13.60
N SER A 289 3.80 8.25 13.32
CA SER A 289 3.73 7.48 12.07
C SER A 289 2.42 6.71 11.98
N SER A 290 2.05 6.01 13.06
CA SER A 290 0.80 5.25 13.11
C SER A 290 -0.44 6.12 12.98
N VAL A 291 -0.42 7.34 13.53
CA VAL A 291 -1.51 8.32 13.38
C VAL A 291 -1.68 8.73 11.93
N TYR A 292 -0.60 9.07 11.23
CA TYR A 292 -0.63 9.46 9.83
C TYR A 292 -1.05 8.31 8.92
N ILE A 293 -0.48 7.11 9.10
CA ILE A 293 -0.87 5.91 8.34
C ILE A 293 -2.37 5.64 8.48
N THR A 294 -2.91 5.77 9.71
CA THR A 294 -4.34 5.55 9.95
C THR A 294 -5.21 6.53 9.15
N ALA A 295 -4.86 7.82 9.14
CA ALA A 295 -5.59 8.84 8.39
C ALA A 295 -5.50 8.61 6.88
N GLN A 296 -4.29 8.38 6.36
CA GLN A 296 -4.05 8.10 4.93
C GLN A 296 -4.83 6.87 4.46
N THR A 297 -4.80 5.78 5.22
CA THR A 297 -5.53 4.55 4.91
C THR A 297 -7.05 4.78 4.85
N ALA A 298 -7.59 5.60 5.75
CA ALA A 298 -9.02 5.92 5.75
C ALA A 298 -9.41 6.71 4.50
N MET A 299 -8.60 7.70 4.10
CA MET A 299 -8.86 8.51 2.90
C MET A 299 -8.71 7.70 1.61
N VAL A 300 -7.67 6.87 1.49
CA VAL A 300 -7.49 6.00 0.31
C VAL A 300 -8.71 5.12 0.08
N LYS A 301 -9.32 4.56 1.12
CA LYS A 301 -10.54 3.74 0.97
C LYS A 301 -11.71 4.50 0.35
N GLN A 302 -11.88 5.79 0.69
CA GLN A 302 -12.95 6.62 0.10
C GLN A 302 -12.65 6.92 -1.38
N LEU A 303 -11.39 7.18 -1.72
CA LEU A 303 -10.98 7.41 -3.10
C LEU A 303 -11.08 6.14 -3.96
N VAL A 304 -10.86 4.94 -3.39
CA VAL A 304 -11.14 3.67 -4.07
C VAL A 304 -12.62 3.57 -4.44
N ALA A 305 -13.52 3.93 -3.53
CA ALA A 305 -14.95 3.93 -3.81
C ALA A 305 -15.30 4.91 -4.95
N ALA A 306 -14.66 6.08 -5.00
CA ALA A 306 -14.83 7.02 -6.10
C ALA A 306 -14.36 6.45 -7.45
N LEU A 307 -13.23 5.71 -7.49
CA LEU A 307 -12.77 5.05 -8.71
C LEU A 307 -13.68 3.90 -9.17
N LEU A 308 -14.32 3.20 -8.24
CA LEU A 308 -15.32 2.18 -8.59
C LEU A 308 -16.60 2.82 -9.16
N GLU A 309 -17.01 3.98 -8.65
CA GLU A 309 -18.11 4.77 -9.23
C GLU A 309 -17.76 5.28 -10.63
N ALA A 310 -16.51 5.70 -10.85
CA ALA A 310 -16.02 6.16 -12.15
C ALA A 310 -16.04 5.08 -13.25
N MET A 311 -16.23 3.81 -12.92
CA MET A 311 -16.39 2.74 -13.92
C MET A 311 -17.72 2.81 -14.69
N ILE A 312 -18.70 3.54 -14.18
CA ILE A 312 -20.03 3.61 -14.81
C ILE A 312 -20.05 4.78 -15.79
N GLU A 313 -19.45 4.53 -16.95
CA GLU A 313 -19.37 5.50 -18.04
C GLU A 313 -20.43 5.28 -19.12
N ASP A 314 -20.75 6.33 -19.87
CA ASP A 314 -21.79 6.34 -20.86
C ASP A 314 -21.24 6.24 -22.29
N HIS A 315 -21.88 5.39 -23.09
CA HIS A 315 -21.61 5.18 -24.51
C HIS A 315 -20.11 4.93 -24.83
N GLU A 316 -19.56 5.61 -25.82
CA GLU A 316 -18.16 5.48 -26.25
C GLU A 316 -17.25 6.58 -25.65
N ARG A 317 -17.83 7.61 -25.02
CA ARG A 317 -17.10 8.70 -24.34
C ARG A 317 -17.94 9.24 -23.17
N ALA A 318 -17.36 9.25 -21.97
CA ALA A 318 -18.08 9.59 -20.74
C ALA A 318 -18.38 11.07 -20.55
N THR A 319 -19.38 11.35 -19.70
CA THR A 319 -19.77 12.71 -19.28
C THR A 319 -19.75 12.80 -17.75
N GLY A 320 -18.59 13.05 -17.16
CA GLY A 320 -18.37 13.26 -15.72
C GLY A 320 -17.63 12.13 -14.99
N PRO A 321 -17.93 10.82 -15.17
CA PRO A 321 -17.22 9.76 -14.48
C PRO A 321 -15.71 9.72 -14.77
N TRP A 322 -15.30 10.01 -16.00
CA TRP A 322 -13.88 10.07 -16.36
C TRP A 322 -13.10 11.12 -15.58
N GLU A 323 -13.70 12.29 -15.32
CA GLU A 323 -13.09 13.37 -14.55
C GLU A 323 -12.93 13.03 -13.06
N ILE A 324 -13.70 12.07 -12.52
CA ILE A 324 -13.49 11.56 -11.15
C ILE A 324 -12.08 10.96 -11.03
N GLU A 325 -11.58 10.27 -12.05
CA GLU A 325 -10.23 9.70 -12.06
C GLU A 325 -9.14 10.77 -11.99
N TRP A 326 -9.36 11.94 -12.61
CA TRP A 326 -8.38 13.04 -12.59
C TRP A 326 -8.16 13.60 -11.18
N ILE A 327 -9.16 13.49 -10.33
CA ILE A 327 -9.10 13.88 -8.91
C ILE A 327 -8.58 12.73 -8.07
N ALA A 328 -9.25 11.60 -8.13
CA ALA A 328 -9.05 10.49 -7.19
C ALA A 328 -7.71 9.77 -7.40
N LEU A 329 -7.27 9.55 -8.64
CA LEU A 329 -6.11 8.72 -8.93
C LEU A 329 -4.78 9.34 -8.48
N PRO A 330 -4.48 10.62 -8.72
CA PRO A 330 -3.29 11.26 -8.17
C PRO A 330 -3.27 11.24 -6.64
N GLU A 331 -4.42 11.56 -6.00
CA GLU A 331 -4.52 11.58 -4.54
C GLU A 331 -4.29 10.21 -3.92
N ILE A 332 -4.85 9.16 -4.50
CA ILE A 332 -4.67 7.78 -4.02
C ILE A 332 -3.19 7.37 -4.05
N PHE A 333 -2.47 7.69 -5.14
CA PHE A 333 -1.04 7.38 -5.25
C PHE A 333 -0.21 8.17 -4.24
N MET A 334 -0.49 9.47 -4.09
CA MET A 334 0.24 10.33 -3.16
C MET A 334 0.04 9.89 -1.71
N LEU A 335 -1.19 9.61 -1.27
CA LEU A 335 -1.50 9.12 0.07
C LEU A 335 -0.91 7.72 0.31
N THR A 336 -0.97 6.84 -0.68
CA THR A 336 -0.38 5.50 -0.58
C THR A 336 1.14 5.57 -0.42
N ALA A 337 1.81 6.42 -1.19
CA ALA A 337 3.26 6.63 -1.06
C ALA A 337 3.63 7.16 0.34
N GLY A 338 2.86 8.11 0.87
CA GLY A 338 3.03 8.60 2.24
C GLY A 338 2.84 7.51 3.29
N ALA A 339 1.78 6.70 3.16
CA ALA A 339 1.51 5.59 4.08
C ALA A 339 2.62 4.54 4.05
N LEU A 340 3.12 4.17 2.88
CA LEU A 340 4.22 3.23 2.72
C LEU A 340 5.53 3.77 3.30
N ALA A 341 5.88 5.03 3.03
CA ALA A 341 7.07 5.67 3.58
C ALA A 341 7.04 5.73 5.11
N GLN A 342 5.89 6.08 5.69
CA GLN A 342 5.70 6.07 7.15
C GLN A 342 5.76 4.64 7.73
N THR A 343 5.20 3.66 7.02
CA THR A 343 5.24 2.24 7.44
C THR A 343 6.67 1.71 7.40
N ARG A 344 7.44 1.99 6.33
CA ARG A 344 8.84 1.63 6.24
C ARG A 344 9.64 2.23 7.40
N PHE A 345 9.54 3.55 7.61
CA PHE A 345 10.21 4.23 8.72
C PHE A 345 9.87 3.59 10.08
N LEU A 346 8.59 3.26 10.28
CA LEU A 346 8.09 2.63 11.49
C LEU A 346 8.74 1.26 11.74
N VAL A 347 8.72 0.36 10.74
CA VAL A 347 9.19 -1.03 10.91
C VAL A 347 10.72 -1.14 10.90
N GLU A 348 11.44 -0.30 10.14
CA GLU A 348 12.91 -0.25 10.12
C GLU A 348 13.48 0.16 11.48
N GLY A 349 12.82 1.07 12.19
CA GLY A 349 13.31 1.61 13.45
C GLY A 349 12.49 1.23 14.69
N LEU A 350 11.61 0.23 14.58
CA LEU A 350 10.75 -0.19 15.69
C LEU A 350 11.57 -0.65 16.88
N HIS A 351 11.40 0.03 18.01
CA HIS A 351 12.00 -0.37 19.28
C HIS A 351 11.11 -1.40 19.97
N VAL A 352 11.67 -2.57 20.29
CA VAL A 352 10.95 -3.71 20.90
C VAL A 352 11.42 -3.86 22.35
N ASN A 353 10.49 -3.86 23.30
CA ASN A 353 10.74 -4.03 24.71
C ASN A 353 10.43 -5.49 25.12
N GLU A 354 11.41 -6.38 24.94
CA GLU A 354 11.26 -7.81 25.24
C GLU A 354 10.98 -8.08 26.72
N GLN A 355 11.56 -7.28 27.62
CA GLN A 355 11.30 -7.44 29.05
C GLN A 355 9.85 -7.10 29.37
N ARG A 356 9.31 -6.02 28.84
CA ARG A 356 7.91 -5.64 29.03
C ARG A 356 6.94 -6.66 28.45
N MET A 357 7.27 -7.26 27.31
CA MET A 357 6.49 -8.39 26.75
C MET A 357 6.40 -9.55 27.72
N ARG A 358 7.53 -9.92 28.35
CA ARG A 358 7.56 -10.98 29.37
C ARG A 358 6.75 -10.61 30.59
N ASP A 359 6.92 -9.39 31.12
CA ASP A 359 6.19 -8.92 32.30
C ASP A 359 4.68 -8.92 32.06
N ASN A 360 4.26 -8.48 30.87
CA ASN A 360 2.85 -8.42 30.49
C ASN A 360 2.19 -9.80 30.40
N ILE A 361 2.92 -10.86 30.04
CA ILE A 361 2.38 -12.24 30.08
C ILE A 361 1.84 -12.58 31.48
N PHE A 362 2.50 -12.10 32.52
CA PHE A 362 2.14 -12.43 33.91
C PHE A 362 1.24 -11.42 34.61
N ILE A 363 0.77 -10.39 33.91
CA ILE A 363 -0.11 -9.35 34.49
C ILE A 363 -1.41 -9.95 35.06
N THR A 364 -1.88 -11.07 34.49
CA THR A 364 -3.06 -11.80 34.92
C THR A 364 -2.73 -12.93 35.92
N LYS A 365 -1.57 -12.87 36.58
CA LYS A 365 -1.14 -13.87 37.57
C LYS A 365 -1.05 -15.30 37.02
N GLY A 366 -0.77 -15.44 35.75
CA GLY A 366 -0.61 -16.74 35.06
C GLY A 366 -1.89 -17.26 34.39
N LEU A 367 -3.01 -16.55 34.45
CA LEU A 367 -4.27 -17.00 33.80
C LEU A 367 -4.13 -17.23 32.29
N ILE A 368 -3.22 -16.54 31.62
CA ILE A 368 -2.90 -16.75 30.19
C ILE A 368 -2.45 -18.20 29.90
N MET A 369 -1.96 -18.93 30.93
CA MET A 369 -1.49 -20.31 30.83
C MET A 369 -2.55 -21.35 31.20
N SER A 370 -3.79 -20.93 31.47
CA SER A 370 -4.86 -21.85 31.90
C SER A 370 -5.14 -22.96 30.89
N GLU A 371 -5.10 -22.65 29.58
CA GLU A 371 -5.26 -23.64 28.52
C GLU A 371 -4.12 -24.66 28.51
N ALA A 372 -2.88 -24.23 28.68
CA ALA A 372 -1.72 -25.10 28.75
C ALA A 372 -1.83 -26.06 29.93
N VAL A 373 -2.27 -25.57 31.09
CA VAL A 373 -2.51 -26.41 32.29
C VAL A 373 -3.65 -27.41 32.05
N MET A 374 -4.77 -26.94 31.52
CA MET A 374 -5.93 -27.77 31.18
C MET A 374 -5.53 -28.92 30.24
N MET A 375 -4.81 -28.60 29.16
CA MET A 375 -4.35 -29.60 28.18
C MET A 375 -3.33 -30.56 28.80
N GLY A 376 -2.37 -30.05 29.57
CA GLY A 376 -1.35 -30.90 30.24
C GLY A 376 -1.90 -31.82 31.32
N LEU A 377 -3.04 -31.51 31.92
CA LEU A 377 -3.76 -32.37 32.87
C LEU A 377 -4.79 -33.24 32.16
N GLY A 378 -5.22 -32.93 30.95
CA GLY A 378 -6.30 -33.56 30.22
C GLY A 378 -6.07 -35.02 29.93
N ASP A 379 -4.82 -35.43 29.66
CA ASP A 379 -4.45 -36.85 29.41
C ASP A 379 -4.66 -37.75 30.64
N LYS A 380 -4.57 -37.19 31.85
CA LYS A 380 -4.68 -37.91 33.11
C LYS A 380 -6.08 -37.84 33.73
N LEU A 381 -6.75 -36.69 33.55
CA LEU A 381 -8.03 -36.41 34.20
C LEU A 381 -9.23 -36.49 33.24
N GLY A 382 -8.99 -36.53 31.93
CA GLY A 382 -9.99 -36.31 30.94
C GLY A 382 -10.22 -34.80 30.71
N ARG A 383 -10.41 -34.41 29.45
CA ARG A 383 -10.46 -33.00 29.02
C ARG A 383 -11.52 -32.14 29.74
N ASN A 384 -12.74 -32.67 29.84
CA ASN A 384 -13.85 -31.88 30.40
C ASN A 384 -13.67 -31.67 31.91
N TYR A 385 -13.25 -32.71 32.65
CA TYR A 385 -12.99 -32.60 34.07
C TYR A 385 -11.79 -31.69 34.37
N ALA A 386 -10.72 -31.77 33.59
CA ALA A 386 -9.58 -30.86 33.69
C ALA A 386 -10.01 -29.38 33.42
N HIS A 387 -10.90 -29.17 32.43
CA HIS A 387 -11.46 -27.86 32.15
C HIS A 387 -12.19 -27.26 33.34
N ASP A 388 -13.15 -28.01 33.91
CA ASP A 388 -13.98 -27.54 35.01
C ASP A 388 -13.14 -27.24 36.27
N LEU A 389 -12.18 -28.11 36.57
CA LEU A 389 -11.24 -27.95 37.68
C LEU A 389 -10.37 -26.72 37.52
N VAL A 390 -9.77 -26.49 36.34
CA VAL A 390 -8.93 -25.33 36.06
C VAL A 390 -9.80 -24.08 36.03
N TYR A 391 -11.01 -24.13 35.50
CA TYR A 391 -11.95 -23.02 35.51
C TYR A 391 -12.25 -22.48 36.90
N ASP A 392 -12.55 -23.41 37.86
CA ASP A 392 -12.81 -23.00 39.26
C ASP A 392 -11.56 -22.37 39.91
N ILE A 393 -10.38 -22.96 39.67
CA ILE A 393 -9.12 -22.38 40.15
C ILE A 393 -8.87 -20.99 39.55
N CYS A 394 -9.13 -20.78 38.24
CA CYS A 394 -9.02 -19.47 37.61
C CYS A 394 -9.94 -18.42 38.25
N ARG A 395 -11.16 -18.80 38.64
CA ARG A 395 -12.07 -17.91 39.40
C ARG A 395 -11.47 -17.51 40.76
N ASP A 396 -10.80 -18.44 41.41
CA ASP A 396 -10.15 -18.14 42.69
C ASP A 396 -8.91 -17.28 42.53
N VAL A 397 -8.14 -17.42 41.43
CA VAL A 397 -7.08 -16.46 41.07
C VAL A 397 -7.64 -15.03 40.96
N VAL A 398 -8.75 -14.85 40.24
CA VAL A 398 -9.39 -13.55 40.08
C VAL A 398 -9.87 -12.98 41.42
N LYS A 399 -10.47 -13.81 42.29
CA LYS A 399 -10.99 -13.37 43.59
C LYS A 399 -9.89 -13.02 44.59
N THR A 400 -8.82 -13.80 44.60
CA THR A 400 -7.78 -13.70 45.67
C THR A 400 -6.56 -12.90 45.22
N GLY A 401 -6.35 -12.71 43.91
CA GLY A 401 -5.15 -12.10 43.34
C GLY A 401 -3.87 -12.93 43.49
N ARG A 402 -4.02 -14.20 43.90
CA ARG A 402 -2.90 -15.15 44.05
C ARG A 402 -2.48 -15.73 42.69
N PRO A 403 -1.19 -16.07 42.49
CA PRO A 403 -0.71 -16.73 41.28
C PRO A 403 -1.42 -18.05 41.00
N LEU A 404 -1.73 -18.32 39.72
CA LEU A 404 -2.37 -19.56 39.27
C LEU A 404 -1.60 -20.79 39.74
N ILE A 405 -0.27 -20.78 39.62
CA ILE A 405 0.58 -21.92 39.98
C ILE A 405 0.47 -22.31 41.45
N ASP A 406 0.30 -21.32 42.36
CA ASP A 406 0.18 -21.61 43.80
C ASP A 406 -1.15 -22.30 44.12
N LEU A 407 -2.25 -21.82 43.51
CA LEU A 407 -3.56 -22.45 43.68
C LEU A 407 -3.66 -23.86 43.02
N LEU A 408 -2.95 -24.06 41.91
CA LEU A 408 -2.81 -25.39 41.30
C LEU A 408 -2.08 -26.35 42.21
N GLU A 409 -0.97 -25.89 42.80
CA GLU A 409 -0.18 -26.71 43.74
C GLU A 409 -0.95 -27.09 45.01
N GLU A 410 -1.77 -26.19 45.54
CA GLU A 410 -2.57 -26.42 46.74
C GLU A 410 -3.75 -27.35 46.51
N ASN A 411 -4.20 -27.51 45.24
CA ASN A 411 -5.35 -28.36 44.93
C ASN A 411 -5.04 -29.85 45.10
N PRO A 412 -5.79 -30.57 45.99
CA PRO A 412 -5.50 -31.99 46.28
C PRO A 412 -5.63 -32.92 45.07
N GLU A 413 -6.51 -32.62 44.13
CA GLU A 413 -6.69 -33.45 42.94
C GLU A 413 -5.53 -33.30 41.97
N ILE A 414 -5.08 -32.05 41.74
CA ILE A 414 -3.95 -31.77 40.86
C ILE A 414 -2.65 -32.37 41.42
N ARG A 415 -2.43 -32.28 42.73
CA ARG A 415 -1.27 -32.88 43.42
C ARG A 415 -1.07 -34.38 43.14
N LYS A 416 -2.14 -35.11 42.90
CA LYS A 416 -2.05 -36.54 42.57
C LYS A 416 -1.41 -36.79 41.20
N HIS A 417 -1.44 -35.78 40.32
CA HIS A 417 -1.09 -35.93 38.91
C HIS A 417 0.11 -35.04 38.47
N ALA A 418 0.41 -33.97 39.20
CA ALA A 418 1.50 -33.08 38.88
C ALA A 418 2.15 -32.49 40.15
N ASP A 419 3.46 -32.61 40.25
CA ASP A 419 4.28 -31.91 41.24
C ASP A 419 4.56 -30.45 40.83
N ARG A 420 5.13 -29.66 41.74
CA ARG A 420 5.48 -28.24 41.48
C ARG A 420 6.33 -28.08 40.22
N LYS A 421 7.31 -28.93 40.01
CA LYS A 421 8.21 -28.90 38.85
C LYS A 421 7.46 -29.13 37.53
N THR A 422 6.47 -30.03 37.54
CA THR A 422 5.60 -30.26 36.39
C THR A 422 4.69 -29.07 36.14
N LEU A 423 4.12 -28.48 37.18
CA LEU A 423 3.30 -27.27 37.07
C LEU A 423 4.11 -26.07 36.54
N GLU A 424 5.34 -25.86 37.02
CA GLU A 424 6.25 -24.82 36.52
C GLU A 424 6.50 -24.93 35.00
N LYS A 425 6.66 -26.16 34.50
CA LYS A 425 6.78 -26.40 33.06
C LYS A 425 5.51 -26.11 32.30
N MET A 426 4.33 -26.39 32.88
CA MET A 426 3.04 -26.11 32.25
C MET A 426 2.71 -24.61 32.19
N VAL A 427 3.15 -23.85 33.18
CA VAL A 427 2.91 -22.38 33.25
C VAL A 427 4.02 -21.57 32.63
N ASP A 428 5.09 -22.17 32.12
CA ASP A 428 6.15 -21.48 31.39
C ASP A 428 5.70 -21.17 29.96
N PRO A 429 5.56 -19.89 29.60
CA PRO A 429 5.12 -19.49 28.27
C PRO A 429 5.97 -20.04 27.13
N ALA A 430 7.27 -20.27 27.36
CA ALA A 430 8.18 -20.81 26.35
C ALA A 430 7.81 -22.24 25.92
N ASN A 431 7.09 -22.99 26.77
CA ASN A 431 6.65 -24.34 26.48
C ASN A 431 5.27 -24.41 25.79
N TYR A 432 4.62 -23.27 25.53
CA TYR A 432 3.28 -23.20 24.95
C TYR A 432 3.19 -22.23 23.77
N LEU A 433 4.22 -22.23 22.94
CA LEU A 433 4.29 -21.40 21.71
C LEU A 433 3.86 -22.16 20.46
N GLY A 434 3.51 -23.43 20.60
CA GLY A 434 3.14 -24.31 19.48
C GLY A 434 4.25 -24.35 18.43
N VAL A 435 3.86 -24.16 17.17
CA VAL A 435 4.77 -24.15 16.00
C VAL A 435 5.00 -22.73 15.48
N ALA A 436 4.95 -21.72 16.36
CA ALA A 436 5.10 -20.31 15.95
C ALA A 436 6.45 -20.07 15.24
N GLY A 437 7.55 -20.65 15.76
CA GLY A 437 8.87 -20.51 15.15
C GLY A 437 8.95 -21.12 13.75
N GLU A 438 8.40 -22.31 13.54
CA GLU A 438 8.35 -22.98 12.25
C GLU A 438 7.47 -22.21 11.23
N MET A 439 6.39 -21.56 11.71
CA MET A 439 5.60 -20.66 10.86
C MET A 439 6.40 -19.43 10.43
N VAL A 440 7.19 -18.85 11.35
CA VAL A 440 8.13 -17.76 11.00
C VAL A 440 9.12 -18.23 9.93
N ASP A 441 9.76 -19.37 10.12
CA ASP A 441 10.73 -19.94 9.18
C ASP A 441 10.10 -20.20 7.80
N ARG A 442 8.85 -20.66 7.77
CA ARG A 442 8.08 -20.85 6.53
C ARG A 442 7.90 -19.55 5.74
N VAL A 443 7.52 -18.47 6.43
CA VAL A 443 7.32 -17.16 5.80
C VAL A 443 8.66 -16.57 5.32
N LEU A 444 9.72 -16.70 6.13
CA LEU A 444 11.06 -16.24 5.72
C LEU A 444 11.59 -16.97 4.47
N LYS A 445 11.27 -18.27 4.31
CA LYS A 445 11.60 -19.01 3.09
C LYS A 445 10.85 -18.52 1.84
N MET A 446 9.67 -17.91 1.99
CA MET A 446 8.95 -17.29 0.86
C MET A 446 9.67 -16.05 0.34
N ARG A 447 10.34 -15.29 1.24
CA ARG A 447 11.11 -14.09 0.88
C ARG A 447 12.29 -14.39 -0.04
N GLY A 448 12.90 -15.56 0.07
CA GLY A 448 14.07 -15.99 -0.73
C GLY A 448 13.71 -16.62 -2.09
N LYS A 449 12.44 -16.67 -2.46
CA LYS A 449 11.95 -17.18 -3.74
C LYS A 449 11.45 -16.05 -4.62
#